data_7535922e4eb70d102e0ff53c81b35a1a
#
_entry.id   7535922e4eb70d102e0ff53c81b35a1a
#
_cell.length_a   1.000
_cell.length_b   1.000
_cell.length_c   1.000
_cell.angle_alpha   90.00
_cell.angle_beta   90.00
_cell.angle_gamma   90.00
#
_symmetry.space_group_name_H-M   'P 1'
#
loop_
_entity.id
_entity.type
_entity.pdbx_description
1 polymer ?
#
loop_
_entity_poly.entity_id
_entity_poly.type
_entity_poly.pdbx_seq_one_letter_code
_entity_poly.pdbx_strand_id
1 'polypeptide(L)'
;VLLLYLPSNKTTEDMTPPQKERIIDQAMQMFATQGIKSVRMDDIAQHLGVSKRTLYELFGDKEGLLYLAMERYFQRDRQRWTELTANARNVLEAMFMVLAQVMDKAEVSSRMMDNLKKFYPAVHDKLTREGMEKNRRSLRGMLDQGIVDGLFVDNINIDLAISVLYY
;
A
#
# COMPACT_ATOMS: atom_id res chain seq x y z
N VAL A 1 37.38 -28.72 17.55
CA VAL A 1 36.57 -27.71 18.26
C VAL A 1 35.58 -27.11 17.26
N LEU A 2 34.38 -27.66 17.25
CA LEU A 2 33.30 -27.22 16.36
C LEU A 2 32.61 -26.04 17.07
N LEU A 3 32.92 -24.82 16.66
CA LEU A 3 32.21 -23.63 17.11
C LEU A 3 30.83 -23.64 16.43
N LEU A 4 29.79 -24.01 17.19
CA LEU A 4 28.41 -23.87 16.82
C LEU A 4 28.13 -22.38 16.53
N TYR A 5 27.93 -22.07 15.25
CA TYR A 5 27.40 -20.78 14.79
C TYR A 5 25.92 -20.71 15.21
N LEU A 6 25.66 -20.21 16.41
CA LEU A 6 24.30 -19.80 16.80
C LEU A 6 23.96 -18.55 15.99
N PRO A 7 22.86 -18.52 15.26
CA PRO A 7 22.41 -17.28 14.63
C PRO A 7 22.16 -16.27 15.74
N SER A 8 22.87 -15.14 15.68
CA SER A 8 22.66 -14.03 16.62
C SER A 8 21.20 -13.60 16.53
N ASN A 9 20.44 -13.79 17.60
CA ASN A 9 19.11 -13.19 17.77
C ASN A 9 19.31 -11.67 17.72
N LYS A 10 19.08 -11.06 16.55
CA LYS A 10 19.06 -9.61 16.42
C LYS A 10 17.89 -9.10 17.26
N THR A 11 18.21 -8.27 18.23
CA THR A 11 17.22 -7.53 19.02
C THR A 11 16.62 -6.41 18.15
N THR A 12 15.45 -5.89 18.52
CA THR A 12 14.76 -4.79 17.83
C THR A 12 15.62 -3.53 17.72
N GLU A 13 16.52 -3.29 18.67
CA GLU A 13 17.44 -2.15 18.70
C GLU A 13 18.52 -2.23 17.61
N ASP A 14 18.86 -3.45 17.14
CA ASP A 14 19.85 -3.69 16.09
C ASP A 14 19.26 -3.64 14.66
N MET A 15 17.93 -3.51 14.50
CA MET A 15 17.30 -3.52 13.19
C MET A 15 17.30 -2.14 12.53
N THR A 16 18.00 -2.08 11.40
CA THR A 16 17.99 -0.88 10.55
C THR A 16 16.64 -0.69 9.82
N PRO A 17 16.29 0.56 9.42
CA PRO A 17 15.09 0.82 8.61
C PRO A 17 14.93 -0.10 7.39
N PRO A 18 15.99 -0.39 6.59
CA PRO A 18 15.89 -1.34 5.47
C PRO A 18 15.51 -2.76 5.87
N GLN A 19 15.92 -3.22 7.05
CA GLN A 19 15.54 -4.55 7.54
C GLN A 19 14.07 -4.62 7.93
N LYS A 20 13.54 -3.59 8.58
CA LYS A 20 12.12 -3.48 8.90
C LYS A 20 11.27 -3.45 7.62
N GLU A 21 11.67 -2.69 6.63
CA GLU A 21 11.01 -2.61 5.33
C GLU A 21 10.99 -3.96 4.62
N ARG A 22 12.11 -4.70 4.66
CA ARG A 22 12.18 -6.05 4.10
C ARG A 22 11.16 -7.00 4.75
N ILE A 23 10.98 -6.93 6.07
CA ILE A 23 9.97 -7.74 6.77
C ILE A 23 8.57 -7.40 6.27
N ILE A 24 8.24 -6.11 6.16
CA ILE A 24 6.96 -5.63 5.67
C ILE A 24 6.69 -6.13 4.25
N ASP A 25 7.68 -6.05 3.36
CA ASP A 25 7.57 -6.49 1.97
C ASP A 25 7.35 -8.00 1.85
N GLN A 26 8.09 -8.79 2.61
CA GLN A 26 7.94 -10.25 2.62
C GLN A 26 6.61 -10.67 3.24
N ALA A 27 6.17 -10.01 4.31
CA ALA A 27 4.86 -10.23 4.89
C ALA A 27 3.75 -9.92 3.88
N MET A 28 3.86 -8.83 3.11
CA MET A 28 2.92 -8.50 2.04
C MET A 28 2.85 -9.59 0.98
N GLN A 29 4.00 -10.12 0.56
CA GLN A 29 4.06 -11.22 -0.41
C GLN A 29 3.35 -12.48 0.13
N MET A 30 3.57 -12.83 1.40
CA MET A 30 2.88 -13.96 2.04
C MET A 30 1.36 -13.72 2.09
N PHE A 31 0.92 -12.53 2.49
CA PHE A 31 -0.51 -12.18 2.51
C PHE A 31 -1.15 -12.27 1.12
N ALA A 32 -0.46 -11.84 0.08
CA ALA A 32 -0.96 -11.88 -1.28
C ALA A 32 -1.05 -13.31 -1.85
N THR A 33 -0.08 -14.18 -1.54
CA THR A 33 0.00 -15.52 -2.12
C THR A 33 -0.75 -16.57 -1.32
N GLN A 34 -0.72 -16.48 0.01
CA GLN A 34 -1.30 -17.49 0.91
C GLN A 34 -2.64 -17.04 1.52
N GLY A 35 -2.98 -15.75 1.36
CA GLY A 35 -4.19 -15.13 1.90
C GLY A 35 -4.01 -14.56 3.31
N ILE A 36 -4.63 -13.41 3.52
CA ILE A 36 -4.50 -12.63 4.76
C ILE A 36 -4.93 -13.42 6.00
N LYS A 37 -6.00 -14.23 5.89
CA LYS A 37 -6.52 -15.00 7.03
C LYS A 37 -5.57 -16.13 7.44
N SER A 38 -4.97 -16.83 6.47
CA SER A 38 -4.18 -18.04 6.67
C SER A 38 -2.84 -17.77 7.33
N VAL A 39 -2.17 -16.69 6.93
CA VAL A 39 -0.82 -16.35 7.41
C VAL A 39 -0.84 -15.92 8.88
N ARG A 40 0.00 -16.55 9.70
CA ARG A 40 0.17 -16.22 11.13
C ARG A 40 1.49 -15.50 11.36
N MET A 41 1.62 -14.79 12.49
CA MET A 41 2.89 -14.15 12.89
C MET A 41 4.02 -15.18 13.01
N ASP A 42 3.70 -16.41 13.44
CA ASP A 42 4.66 -17.48 13.55
C ASP A 42 5.21 -17.93 12.19
N ASP A 43 4.33 -18.01 11.18
CA ASP A 43 4.71 -18.37 9.80
C ASP A 43 5.66 -17.31 9.23
N ILE A 44 5.36 -16.03 9.48
CA ILE A 44 6.21 -14.91 9.05
C ILE A 44 7.56 -14.96 9.76
N ALA A 45 7.58 -15.17 11.08
CA ALA A 45 8.80 -15.27 11.87
C ALA A 45 9.72 -16.39 11.34
N GLN A 46 9.14 -17.57 11.10
CA GLN A 46 9.84 -18.74 10.57
C GLN A 46 10.38 -18.48 9.16
N HIS A 47 9.54 -17.93 8.27
CA HIS A 47 9.92 -17.65 6.87
C HIS A 47 11.07 -16.65 6.77
N LEU A 48 11.10 -15.66 7.66
CA LEU A 48 12.10 -14.59 7.64
C LEU A 48 13.33 -14.86 8.51
N GLY A 49 13.32 -15.93 9.30
CA GLY A 49 14.40 -16.24 10.23
C GLY A 49 14.55 -15.21 11.36
N VAL A 50 13.44 -14.56 11.76
CA VAL A 50 13.41 -13.62 12.88
C VAL A 50 12.64 -14.20 14.06
N SER A 51 12.93 -13.71 15.28
CA SER A 51 12.19 -14.18 16.43
C SER A 51 10.75 -13.65 16.42
N LYS A 52 9.81 -14.47 16.93
CA LYS A 52 8.41 -14.04 17.13
C LYS A 52 8.35 -12.78 18.00
N ARG A 53 9.15 -12.73 19.06
CA ARG A 53 9.27 -11.58 19.94
C ARG A 53 9.63 -10.31 19.18
N THR A 54 10.62 -10.38 18.29
CA THR A 54 11.04 -9.27 17.44
C THR A 54 9.88 -8.74 16.58
N LEU A 55 9.09 -9.63 15.98
CA LEU A 55 7.93 -9.20 15.18
C LEU A 55 6.88 -8.46 16.03
N TYR A 56 6.58 -8.96 17.23
CA TYR A 56 5.63 -8.30 18.11
C TYR A 56 6.16 -6.96 18.64
N GLU A 57 7.45 -6.86 18.93
CA GLU A 57 8.08 -5.60 19.35
C GLU A 57 8.08 -4.55 18.24
N LEU A 58 8.26 -4.96 16.97
CA LEU A 58 8.29 -4.05 15.82
C LEU A 58 6.91 -3.60 15.34
N PHE A 59 5.91 -4.47 15.40
CA PHE A 59 4.64 -4.29 14.70
C PHE A 59 3.41 -4.37 15.61
N GLY A 60 3.59 -4.72 16.88
CA GLY A 60 2.53 -4.94 17.84
C GLY A 60 1.82 -6.28 17.64
N ASP A 61 1.07 -6.39 16.57
CA ASP A 61 0.31 -7.59 16.22
C ASP A 61 0.24 -7.78 14.70
N LYS A 62 -0.55 -8.77 14.27
CA LYS A 62 -0.76 -9.05 12.86
C LYS A 62 -1.48 -7.90 12.16
N GLU A 63 -2.41 -7.21 12.81
CA GLU A 63 -3.16 -6.09 12.21
C GLU A 63 -2.22 -4.91 11.95
N GLY A 64 -1.32 -4.60 12.89
CA GLY A 64 -0.29 -3.58 12.73
C GLY A 64 0.64 -3.88 11.56
N LEU A 65 1.14 -5.12 11.45
CA LEU A 65 1.98 -5.54 10.33
C LEU A 65 1.21 -5.52 9.01
N LEU A 66 -0.04 -6.01 9.00
CA LEU A 66 -0.90 -6.02 7.82
C LEU A 66 -1.19 -4.60 7.32
N TYR A 67 -1.50 -3.67 8.24
CA TYR A 67 -1.69 -2.27 7.88
C TYR A 67 -0.45 -1.68 7.19
N LEU A 68 0.74 -1.86 7.78
CA LEU A 68 1.98 -1.34 7.21
C LEU A 68 2.33 -1.99 5.87
N ALA A 69 2.06 -3.29 5.72
CA ALA A 69 2.28 -4.02 4.48
C ALA A 69 1.38 -3.50 3.34
N MET A 70 0.10 -3.29 3.64
CA MET A 70 -0.86 -2.74 2.68
C MET A 70 -0.59 -1.27 2.35
N GLU A 71 -0.28 -0.45 3.36
CA GLU A 71 0.06 0.96 3.13
C GLU A 71 1.27 1.09 2.21
N ARG A 72 2.32 0.30 2.46
CA ARG A 72 3.52 0.29 1.63
C ARG A 72 3.25 -0.22 0.21
N TYR A 73 2.39 -1.23 0.06
CA TYR A 73 1.94 -1.70 -1.25
C TYR A 73 1.26 -0.59 -2.05
N PHE A 74 0.30 0.13 -1.45
CA PHE A 74 -0.37 1.25 -2.10
C PHE A 74 0.55 2.45 -2.34
N GLN A 75 1.52 2.70 -1.46
CA GLN A 75 2.52 3.74 -1.67
C GLN A 75 3.38 3.46 -2.91
N ARG A 76 3.82 2.21 -3.09
CA ARG A 76 4.57 1.80 -4.27
C ARG A 76 3.75 1.90 -5.56
N ASP A 77 2.48 1.56 -5.51
CA ASP A 77 1.61 1.75 -6.67
C ASP A 77 1.46 3.23 -7.04
N ARG A 78 1.27 4.11 -6.06
CA ARG A 78 1.25 5.57 -6.31
C ARG A 78 2.56 6.08 -6.92
N GLN A 79 3.70 5.61 -6.42
CA GLN A 79 5.00 5.97 -6.98
C GLN A 79 5.13 5.50 -8.44
N ARG A 80 4.73 4.28 -8.74
CA ARG A 80 4.70 3.75 -10.13
C ARG A 80 3.80 4.60 -11.03
N TRP A 81 2.65 5.06 -10.54
CA TRP A 81 1.79 5.96 -11.31
C TRP A 81 2.45 7.29 -11.60
N THR A 82 3.16 7.87 -10.62
CA THR A 82 3.94 9.09 -10.81
C THR A 82 5.03 8.89 -11.87
N GLU A 83 5.77 7.79 -11.81
CA GLU A 83 6.80 7.45 -12.80
C GLU A 83 6.19 7.22 -14.19
N LEU A 84 5.08 6.46 -14.26
CA LEU A 84 4.37 6.18 -15.51
C LEU A 84 3.90 7.47 -16.21
N THR A 85 3.40 8.43 -15.44
CA THR A 85 2.82 9.67 -15.97
C THR A 85 3.84 10.80 -16.14
N ALA A 86 5.09 10.59 -15.74
CA ALA A 86 6.14 11.63 -15.79
C ALA A 86 6.37 12.22 -17.19
N ASN A 87 6.14 11.42 -18.24
CA ASN A 87 6.30 11.84 -19.65
C ASN A 87 4.96 12.02 -20.37
N ALA A 88 3.84 12.08 -19.66
CA ALA A 88 2.55 12.35 -20.25
C ALA A 88 2.52 13.77 -20.84
N ARG A 89 1.97 13.92 -22.05
CA ARG A 89 1.90 15.21 -22.78
C ARG A 89 0.99 16.22 -22.10
N ASN A 90 0.01 15.73 -21.37
CA ASN A 90 -0.94 16.54 -20.63
C ASN A 90 -1.64 15.68 -19.55
N VAL A 91 -2.44 16.33 -18.72
CA VAL A 91 -3.16 15.69 -17.60
C VAL A 91 -4.16 14.64 -18.06
N LEU A 92 -4.80 14.78 -19.23
CA LEU A 92 -5.74 13.79 -19.77
C LEU A 92 -5.02 12.48 -20.11
N GLU A 93 -3.88 12.58 -20.78
CA GLU A 93 -3.06 11.40 -21.08
C GLU A 93 -2.61 10.72 -19.77
N ALA A 94 -2.14 11.48 -18.78
CA ALA A 94 -1.79 10.95 -17.47
C ALA A 94 -2.97 10.22 -16.80
N MET A 95 -4.17 10.79 -16.83
CA MET A 95 -5.38 10.16 -16.28
C MET A 95 -5.72 8.85 -16.99
N PHE A 96 -5.64 8.79 -18.34
CA PHE A 96 -5.87 7.57 -19.08
C PHE A 96 -4.84 6.48 -18.78
N MET A 97 -3.55 6.84 -18.63
CA MET A 97 -2.49 5.90 -18.29
C MET A 97 -2.74 5.27 -16.90
N VAL A 98 -3.11 6.09 -15.90
CA VAL A 98 -3.44 5.60 -14.56
C VAL A 98 -4.70 4.72 -14.59
N LEU A 99 -5.75 5.15 -15.28
CA LEU A 99 -7.00 4.39 -15.39
C LEU A 99 -6.78 3.00 -15.97
N ALA A 100 -5.99 2.88 -17.04
CA ALA A 100 -5.65 1.60 -17.65
C ALA A 100 -4.97 0.65 -16.65
N GLN A 101 -4.02 1.16 -15.84
CA GLN A 101 -3.35 0.37 -14.80
C GLN A 101 -4.29 -0.05 -13.66
N VAL A 102 -5.19 0.84 -13.26
CA VAL A 102 -6.20 0.54 -12.22
C VAL A 102 -7.13 -0.58 -12.71
N MET A 103 -7.60 -0.51 -13.95
CA MET A 103 -8.48 -1.54 -14.53
C MET A 103 -7.80 -2.89 -14.66
N ASP A 104 -6.52 -2.93 -15.05
CA ASP A 104 -5.75 -4.17 -15.17
C ASP A 104 -5.61 -4.92 -13.82
N LYS A 105 -5.49 -4.18 -12.72
CA LYS A 105 -5.33 -4.75 -11.37
C LYS A 105 -6.63 -4.84 -10.56
N ALA A 106 -7.75 -4.41 -11.11
CA ALA A 106 -9.00 -4.22 -10.35
C ALA A 106 -9.45 -5.50 -9.63
N GLU A 107 -9.40 -6.66 -10.29
CA GLU A 107 -9.85 -7.93 -9.71
C GLU A 107 -9.01 -8.36 -8.50
N VAL A 108 -7.69 -8.26 -8.59
CA VAL A 108 -6.78 -8.65 -7.50
C VAL A 108 -6.91 -7.70 -6.32
N SER A 109 -6.97 -6.40 -6.60
CA SER A 109 -7.12 -5.37 -5.58
C SER A 109 -8.47 -5.46 -4.86
N SER A 110 -9.57 -5.68 -5.60
CA SER A 110 -10.90 -5.84 -5.04
C SER A 110 -10.95 -7.05 -4.09
N ARG A 111 -10.46 -8.20 -4.52
CA ARG A 111 -10.43 -9.43 -3.72
C ARG A 111 -9.66 -9.26 -2.41
N MET A 112 -8.54 -8.53 -2.45
CA MET A 112 -7.74 -8.24 -1.25
C MET A 112 -8.48 -7.29 -0.30
N MET A 113 -9.12 -6.24 -0.81
CA MET A 113 -9.90 -5.30 -0.01
C MET A 113 -11.14 -5.95 0.60
N ASP A 114 -11.82 -6.85 -0.12
CA ASP A 114 -12.96 -7.63 0.40
C ASP A 114 -12.53 -8.54 1.57
N ASN A 115 -11.38 -9.18 1.45
CA ASN A 115 -10.81 -9.99 2.54
C ASN A 115 -10.44 -9.13 3.76
N LEU A 116 -9.87 -7.94 3.54
CA LEU A 116 -9.60 -6.99 4.63
C LEU A 116 -10.90 -6.57 5.31
N LYS A 117 -11.90 -6.14 4.55
CA LYS A 117 -13.21 -5.74 5.08
C LYS A 117 -13.86 -6.84 5.91
N LYS A 118 -13.77 -8.08 5.44
CA LYS A 118 -14.38 -9.24 6.10
C LYS A 118 -13.67 -9.67 7.38
N PHE A 119 -12.32 -9.67 7.40
CA PHE A 119 -11.55 -10.28 8.48
C PHE A 119 -10.81 -9.28 9.37
N TYR A 120 -10.56 -8.07 8.85
CA TYR A 120 -9.81 -6.99 9.52
C TYR A 120 -10.44 -5.62 9.24
N PRO A 121 -11.71 -5.42 9.64
CA PRO A 121 -12.47 -4.21 9.29
C PRO A 121 -11.79 -2.92 9.76
N ALA A 122 -11.15 -2.91 10.94
CA ALA A 122 -10.45 -1.74 11.44
C ALA A 122 -9.26 -1.34 10.53
N VAL A 123 -8.51 -2.32 10.02
CA VAL A 123 -7.42 -2.09 9.06
C VAL A 123 -7.98 -1.59 7.74
N HIS A 124 -9.05 -2.22 7.23
CA HIS A 124 -9.74 -1.82 6.01
C HIS A 124 -10.19 -0.36 6.08
N ASP A 125 -10.90 0.04 7.13
CA ASP A 125 -11.49 1.37 7.28
C ASP A 125 -10.40 2.44 7.40
N LYS A 126 -9.31 2.14 8.12
CA LYS A 126 -8.17 3.04 8.22
C LYS A 126 -7.50 3.25 6.86
N LEU A 127 -7.19 2.18 6.13
CA LEU A 127 -6.57 2.25 4.80
C LEU A 127 -7.45 2.97 3.79
N THR A 128 -8.76 2.70 3.80
CA THR A 128 -9.74 3.34 2.91
C THR A 128 -9.80 4.84 3.16
N ARG A 129 -9.95 5.26 4.42
CA ARG A 129 -10.01 6.69 4.78
C ARG A 129 -8.73 7.43 4.39
N GLU A 130 -7.56 6.89 4.72
CA GLU A 130 -6.29 7.51 4.40
C GLU A 130 -5.98 7.49 2.90
N GLY A 131 -6.35 6.41 2.22
CA GLY A 131 -6.24 6.29 0.77
C GLY A 131 -7.12 7.28 0.04
N MET A 132 -8.38 7.43 0.44
CA MET A 132 -9.32 8.42 -0.12
C MET A 132 -8.78 9.85 0.01
N GLU A 133 -8.25 10.21 1.17
CA GLU A 133 -7.69 11.54 1.39
C GLU A 133 -6.47 11.82 0.49
N LYS A 134 -5.56 10.84 0.36
CA LYS A 134 -4.39 10.96 -0.53
C LYS A 134 -4.82 11.07 -2.00
N ASN A 135 -5.77 10.23 -2.44
CA ASN A 135 -6.29 10.24 -3.81
C ASN A 135 -7.04 11.53 -4.13
N ARG A 136 -7.83 12.05 -3.19
CA ARG A 136 -8.54 13.32 -3.34
C ARG A 136 -7.58 14.48 -3.60
N ARG A 137 -6.49 14.56 -2.86
CA ARG A 137 -5.44 15.60 -3.09
C ARG A 137 -4.80 15.47 -4.47
N SER A 138 -4.45 14.26 -4.87
CA SER A 138 -3.86 13.99 -6.17
C SER A 138 -4.80 14.37 -7.31
N LEU A 139 -6.07 13.97 -7.20
CA LEU A 139 -7.08 14.26 -8.22
C LEU A 139 -7.38 15.77 -8.31
N ARG A 140 -7.44 16.47 -7.16
CA ARG A 140 -7.56 17.93 -7.15
C ARG A 140 -6.41 18.58 -7.93
N GLY A 141 -5.16 18.19 -7.65
CA GLY A 141 -4.00 18.74 -8.39
C GLY A 141 -4.06 18.47 -9.89
N MET A 142 -4.55 17.30 -10.30
CA MET A 142 -4.75 16.98 -11.72
C MET A 142 -5.84 17.85 -12.37
N LEU A 143 -6.94 18.09 -11.68
CA LEU A 143 -8.02 18.96 -12.19
C LEU A 143 -7.59 20.43 -12.25
N ASP A 144 -6.90 20.93 -11.22
CA ASP A 144 -6.34 22.27 -11.20
C ASP A 144 -5.35 22.47 -12.37
N GLN A 145 -4.46 21.51 -12.61
CA GLN A 145 -3.53 21.58 -13.75
C GLN A 145 -4.27 21.55 -15.08
N GLY A 146 -5.31 20.73 -15.22
CA GLY A 146 -6.11 20.67 -16.44
C GLY A 146 -6.86 21.98 -16.76
N ILE A 147 -7.27 22.73 -15.73
CA ILE A 147 -7.84 24.08 -15.87
C ILE A 147 -6.76 25.04 -16.36
N VAL A 148 -5.58 25.03 -15.73
CA VAL A 148 -4.44 25.90 -16.14
C VAL A 148 -4.03 25.64 -17.58
N ASP A 149 -4.03 24.37 -17.99
CA ASP A 149 -3.69 23.96 -19.37
C ASP A 149 -4.82 24.20 -20.40
N GLY A 150 -5.97 24.72 -19.95
CA GLY A 150 -7.14 24.97 -20.80
C GLY A 150 -7.85 23.69 -21.30
N LEU A 151 -7.60 22.55 -20.68
CA LEU A 151 -8.23 21.25 -21.00
C LEU A 151 -9.58 21.10 -20.29
N PHE A 152 -9.76 21.76 -19.17
CA PHE A 152 -11.00 21.78 -18.40
C PHE A 152 -11.52 23.22 -18.28
N VAL A 153 -12.82 23.35 -18.13
CA VAL A 153 -13.47 24.65 -17.89
C VAL A 153 -13.09 25.18 -16.50
N ASP A 154 -12.91 26.48 -16.40
CA ASP A 154 -12.48 27.16 -15.17
C ASP A 154 -13.56 27.22 -14.06
N ASN A 155 -14.83 27.04 -14.44
CA ASN A 155 -15.97 27.04 -13.54
C ASN A 155 -16.37 25.64 -13.03
N ILE A 156 -15.55 24.61 -13.24
CA ILE A 156 -15.83 23.27 -12.73
C ILE A 156 -15.82 23.26 -11.19
N ASN A 157 -16.87 22.69 -10.60
CA ASN A 157 -16.88 22.43 -9.17
C ASN A 157 -16.00 21.18 -8.87
N ILE A 158 -14.73 21.42 -8.55
CA ILE A 158 -13.74 20.36 -8.33
C ILE A 158 -14.17 19.42 -7.21
N ASP A 159 -14.74 19.93 -6.11
CA ASP A 159 -15.17 19.08 -4.99
C ASP A 159 -16.35 18.18 -5.39
N LEU A 160 -17.28 18.69 -6.21
CA LEU A 160 -18.37 17.90 -6.76
C LEU A 160 -17.84 16.83 -7.74
N ALA A 161 -16.93 17.20 -8.64
CA ALA A 161 -16.32 16.27 -9.59
C ALA A 161 -15.58 15.12 -8.87
N ILE A 162 -14.83 15.43 -7.82
CA ILE A 162 -14.17 14.44 -6.99
C ILE A 162 -15.19 13.55 -6.28
N SER A 163 -16.27 14.13 -5.75
CA SER A 163 -17.31 13.36 -5.06
C SER A 163 -18.01 12.36 -6.00
N VAL A 164 -18.28 12.74 -7.25
CA VAL A 164 -18.91 11.86 -8.26
C VAL A 164 -17.99 10.68 -8.62
N LEU A 165 -16.68 10.84 -8.58
CA LEU A 165 -15.72 9.77 -8.90
C LEU A 165 -15.57 8.73 -7.79
N TYR A 166 -16.03 9.04 -6.55
CA TYR A 166 -15.90 8.16 -5.38
C TYR A 166 -17.24 7.55 -4.92
N TYR A 167 -18.34 7.86 -5.58
CA TYR A 167 -19.68 7.32 -5.28
C TYR A 167 -20.28 6.60 -6.49
#